data_838f0542f716e738edf95c6ecad3e4fa
#
_entry.id   838f0542f716e738edf95c6ecad3e4fa
#
_cell.length_a   1.000
_cell.length_b   1.000
_cell.length_c   1.000
_cell.angle_alpha   90.00
_cell.angle_beta   90.00
_cell.angle_gamma   90.00
#
_symmetry.space_group_name_H-M   'P 1'
#
loop_
_entity.id
_entity.type
_entity.pdbx_description
1 polymer ?
#
loop_
_entity_poly.entity_id
_entity_poly.type
_entity_poly.pdbx_seq_one_letter_code
_entity_poly.pdbx_strand_id
1 'polypeptide(L)'
;MGPTPVLSPPSRAWKNAEREHDEVVSRFRDTLRCFSQANWHREPAPGRWSAAALALHVCQSYELGAAAARGGSSMALRSPRPLAFVSRHVLLRLMLATGTFPREAPAPREVRPDLQDATTLRVEDVVARLHRASADALAALREPNAMPFTHAYFGTLSPYYTLRLLSAHTRHHTQGLDARLLLRS
;
A
#
# COMPACT_ATOMS: atom_id res chain seq x y z
N MET A 1 -23.90 25.07 19.23
CA MET A 1 -22.54 24.49 19.14
C MET A 1 -22.54 23.23 20.01
N GLY A 2 -22.52 22.05 19.39
CA GLY A 2 -22.39 20.78 20.11
C GLY A 2 -20.98 20.62 20.67
N PRO A 3 -20.77 19.83 21.75
CA PRO A 3 -19.46 19.61 22.31
C PRO A 3 -18.56 18.93 21.25
N THR A 4 -17.37 19.48 21.06
CA THR A 4 -16.32 18.85 20.24
C THR A 4 -16.05 17.46 20.77
N PRO A 5 -16.12 16.39 19.97
CA PRO A 5 -15.84 15.04 20.46
C PRO A 5 -14.40 14.99 20.98
N VAL A 6 -14.25 14.67 22.26
CA VAL A 6 -12.95 14.41 22.86
C VAL A 6 -12.46 13.08 22.29
N LEU A 7 -11.50 13.14 21.36
CA LEU A 7 -10.88 11.95 20.79
C LEU A 7 -10.17 11.18 21.90
N SER A 8 -10.56 9.93 22.11
CA SER A 8 -9.79 9.03 22.97
C SER A 8 -8.38 8.84 22.38
N PRO A 9 -7.33 8.81 23.22
CA PRO A 9 -5.97 8.62 22.72
C PRO A 9 -5.88 7.30 21.95
N PRO A 10 -5.12 7.26 20.84
CA PRO A 10 -4.98 6.06 20.03
C PRO A 10 -4.40 4.90 20.85
N SER A 11 -4.92 3.70 20.64
CA SER A 11 -4.48 2.49 21.33
C SER A 11 -2.98 2.23 21.09
N ARG A 12 -2.33 1.48 21.99
CA ARG A 12 -0.93 1.07 21.82
C ARG A 12 -0.72 0.30 20.49
N ALA A 13 -1.69 -0.51 20.11
CA ALA A 13 -1.65 -1.26 18.83
C ALA A 13 -1.64 -0.31 17.63
N TRP A 14 -2.46 0.75 17.70
CA TRP A 14 -2.51 1.76 16.64
C TRP A 14 -1.18 2.53 16.52
N LYS A 15 -0.63 3.02 17.64
CA LYS A 15 0.68 3.72 17.67
C LYS A 15 1.81 2.85 17.10
N ASN A 16 1.78 1.54 17.38
CA ASN A 16 2.75 0.60 16.81
C ASN A 16 2.58 0.46 15.30
N ALA A 17 1.33 0.40 14.80
CA ALA A 17 1.06 0.32 13.37
C ALA A 17 1.48 1.61 12.63
N GLU A 18 1.32 2.78 13.24
CA GLU A 18 1.80 4.05 12.70
C GLU A 18 3.33 4.09 12.59
N ARG A 19 4.02 3.71 13.65
CA ARG A 19 5.49 3.64 13.61
C ARG A 19 5.98 2.68 12.54
N GLU A 20 5.39 1.47 12.45
CA GLU A 20 5.70 0.50 11.40
C GLU A 20 5.45 1.08 10.00
N HIS A 21 4.35 1.82 9.83
CA HIS A 21 4.01 2.50 8.58
C HIS A 21 5.10 3.52 8.20
N ASP A 22 5.49 4.39 9.13
CA ASP A 22 6.49 5.43 8.86
C ASP A 22 7.86 4.82 8.51
N GLU A 23 8.26 3.77 9.21
CA GLU A 23 9.49 3.02 8.95
C GLU A 23 9.51 2.40 7.54
N VAL A 24 8.42 1.72 7.14
CA VAL A 24 8.37 1.06 5.83
C VAL A 24 8.26 2.06 4.68
N VAL A 25 7.54 3.17 4.85
CA VAL A 25 7.45 4.23 3.85
C VAL A 25 8.80 4.90 3.66
N SER A 26 9.51 5.21 4.76
CA SER A 26 10.86 5.77 4.70
C SER A 26 11.80 4.83 3.95
N ARG A 27 11.84 3.55 4.33
CA ARG A 27 12.67 2.53 3.67
C ARG A 27 12.36 2.41 2.18
N PHE A 28 11.09 2.39 1.81
CA PHE A 28 10.70 2.31 0.40
C PHE A 28 11.19 3.52 -0.39
N ARG A 29 11.03 4.75 0.13
CA ARG A 29 11.57 5.96 -0.49
C ARG A 29 13.08 5.89 -0.71
N ASP A 30 13.82 5.41 0.30
CA ASP A 30 15.28 5.30 0.22
C ASP A 30 15.68 4.27 -0.83
N THR A 31 14.98 3.12 -0.91
CA THR A 31 15.17 2.12 -1.97
C THR A 31 14.91 2.71 -3.36
N LEU A 32 13.84 3.52 -3.54
CA LEU A 32 13.54 4.16 -4.84
C LEU A 32 14.68 5.07 -5.31
N ARG A 33 15.29 5.82 -4.40
CA ARG A 33 16.41 6.74 -4.72
C ARG A 33 17.70 6.02 -5.14
N CYS A 34 17.83 4.73 -4.85
CA CYS A 34 18.97 3.93 -5.29
C CYS A 34 18.88 3.53 -6.78
N PHE A 35 17.75 3.76 -7.45
CA PHE A 35 17.61 3.46 -8.87
C PHE A 35 18.21 4.56 -9.74
N SER A 36 19.13 4.20 -10.65
CA SER A 36 19.56 5.09 -11.73
C SER A 36 18.42 5.31 -12.74
N GLN A 37 18.47 6.42 -13.49
CA GLN A 37 17.49 6.72 -14.53
C GLN A 37 17.36 5.57 -15.54
N ALA A 38 18.44 4.93 -15.92
CA ALA A 38 18.44 3.80 -16.85
C ALA A 38 17.73 2.55 -16.30
N ASN A 39 17.77 2.34 -14.99
CA ASN A 39 17.16 1.18 -14.34
C ASN A 39 15.75 1.43 -13.84
N TRP A 40 15.36 2.71 -13.70
CA TRP A 40 14.07 3.12 -13.17
C TRP A 40 12.89 2.65 -14.04
N HIS A 41 13.02 2.78 -15.35
CA HIS A 41 11.98 2.41 -16.31
C HIS A 41 12.18 1.01 -16.90
N ARG A 42 13.28 0.33 -16.58
CA ARG A 42 13.58 -0.97 -17.18
C ARG A 42 12.72 -2.07 -16.56
N GLU A 43 12.03 -2.83 -17.42
CA GLU A 43 11.38 -4.07 -17.03
C GLU A 43 12.43 -5.12 -16.63
N PRO A 44 12.30 -5.80 -15.48
CA PRO A 44 13.25 -6.84 -15.08
C PRO A 44 13.14 -8.11 -15.93
N ALA A 45 11.98 -8.37 -16.53
CA ALA A 45 11.69 -9.42 -17.51
C ALA A 45 10.46 -9.00 -18.31
N PRO A 46 10.20 -9.57 -19.49
CA PRO A 46 9.03 -9.27 -20.31
C PRO A 46 7.73 -9.36 -19.52
N GLY A 47 6.91 -8.31 -19.57
CA GLY A 47 5.62 -8.21 -18.86
C GLY A 47 5.72 -8.02 -17.34
N ARG A 48 6.90 -7.80 -16.79
CA ARG A 48 7.10 -7.48 -15.38
C ARG A 48 7.26 -5.98 -15.19
N TRP A 49 6.57 -5.42 -14.23
CA TRP A 49 6.60 -3.98 -13.95
C TRP A 49 8.01 -3.46 -13.69
N SER A 50 8.34 -2.31 -14.27
CA SER A 50 9.52 -1.54 -13.93
C SER A 50 9.46 -1.05 -12.47
N ALA A 51 10.56 -0.49 -11.96
CA ALA A 51 10.55 0.13 -10.64
C ALA A 51 9.57 1.33 -10.59
N ALA A 52 9.49 2.12 -11.67
CA ALA A 52 8.55 3.22 -11.81
C ALA A 52 7.09 2.77 -11.71
N ALA A 53 6.71 1.75 -12.48
CA ALA A 53 5.35 1.21 -12.48
C ALA A 53 4.99 0.61 -11.11
N LEU A 54 5.92 -0.09 -10.47
CA LEU A 54 5.72 -0.67 -9.14
C LEU A 54 5.55 0.43 -8.07
N ALA A 55 6.35 1.47 -8.13
CA ALA A 55 6.24 2.59 -7.19
C ALA A 55 4.93 3.37 -7.39
N LEU A 56 4.47 3.54 -8.65
CA LEU A 56 3.17 4.12 -8.95
C LEU A 56 2.03 3.28 -8.36
N HIS A 57 2.10 1.95 -8.49
CA HIS A 57 1.15 1.01 -7.88
C HIS A 57 1.05 1.19 -6.35
N VAL A 58 2.18 1.36 -5.67
CA VAL A 58 2.19 1.59 -4.22
C VAL A 58 1.53 2.93 -3.89
N CYS A 59 1.82 4.02 -4.63
CA CYS A 59 1.15 5.31 -4.44
C CYS A 59 -0.37 5.17 -4.60
N GLN A 60 -0.84 4.54 -5.67
CA GLN A 60 -2.27 4.31 -5.95
C GLN A 60 -2.95 3.49 -4.85
N SER A 61 -2.22 2.54 -4.23
CA SER A 61 -2.74 1.75 -3.11
C SER A 61 -3.02 2.62 -1.88
N TYR A 62 -2.16 3.58 -1.57
CA TYR A 62 -2.37 4.56 -0.51
C TYR A 62 -3.51 5.52 -0.83
N GLU A 63 -3.54 6.06 -2.05
CA GLU A 63 -4.58 6.98 -2.52
C GLU A 63 -5.96 6.33 -2.44
N LEU A 64 -6.08 5.07 -2.87
CA LEU A 64 -7.32 4.31 -2.77
C LEU A 64 -7.72 4.05 -1.32
N GLY A 65 -6.76 3.73 -0.44
CA GLY A 65 -6.99 3.56 0.99
C GLY A 65 -7.52 4.83 1.65
N ALA A 66 -6.94 6.00 1.30
CA ALA A 66 -7.41 7.31 1.78
C ALA A 66 -8.82 7.64 1.27
N ALA A 67 -9.08 7.41 -0.02
CA ALA A 67 -10.39 7.64 -0.62
C ALA A 67 -11.47 6.79 0.06
N ALA A 68 -11.20 5.49 0.27
CA ALA A 68 -12.13 4.58 0.93
C ALA A 68 -12.40 4.97 2.38
N ALA A 69 -11.37 5.39 3.13
CA ALA A 69 -11.53 5.85 4.52
C ALA A 69 -12.47 7.07 4.63
N ARG A 70 -12.56 7.88 3.58
CA ARG A 70 -13.49 9.02 3.48
C ARG A 70 -14.85 8.66 2.86
N GLY A 71 -15.15 7.37 2.66
CA GLY A 71 -16.42 6.91 2.06
C GLY A 71 -16.45 6.95 0.54
N GLY A 72 -15.31 7.14 -0.11
CA GLY A 72 -15.16 7.09 -1.56
C GLY A 72 -14.95 5.68 -2.11
N SER A 73 -14.29 5.58 -3.26
CA SER A 73 -14.06 4.31 -3.97
C SER A 73 -13.27 3.31 -3.15
N SER A 74 -13.57 2.04 -3.34
CA SER A 74 -12.88 0.88 -2.76
C SER A 74 -12.70 -0.18 -3.86
N MET A 75 -12.02 -1.31 -3.58
CA MET A 75 -11.88 -2.37 -4.57
C MET A 75 -13.19 -3.15 -4.77
N ALA A 76 -13.42 -3.62 -5.99
CA ALA A 76 -14.45 -4.60 -6.25
C ALA A 76 -14.07 -5.95 -5.63
N LEU A 77 -14.99 -6.54 -4.88
CA LEU A 77 -14.77 -7.86 -4.28
C LEU A 77 -14.72 -8.93 -5.39
N ARG A 78 -13.61 -9.65 -5.47
CA ARG A 78 -13.40 -10.73 -6.45
C ARG A 78 -13.60 -12.12 -5.87
N SER A 79 -13.42 -12.26 -4.57
CA SER A 79 -13.63 -13.53 -3.88
C SER A 79 -15.09 -13.68 -3.43
N PRO A 80 -15.69 -14.87 -3.53
CA PRO A 80 -16.98 -15.16 -2.88
C PRO A 80 -16.91 -14.80 -1.38
N ARG A 81 -18.01 -14.25 -0.84
CA ARG A 81 -18.05 -13.77 0.56
C ARG A 81 -17.51 -14.77 1.60
N PRO A 82 -17.84 -16.09 1.57
CA PRO A 82 -17.29 -17.05 2.52
C PRO A 82 -15.76 -17.18 2.39
N LEU A 83 -15.23 -17.20 1.16
CA LEU A 83 -13.81 -17.28 0.89
C LEU A 83 -13.08 -16.01 1.32
N ALA A 84 -13.64 -14.84 1.07
CA ALA A 84 -13.09 -13.56 1.54
C ALA A 84 -13.03 -13.51 3.07
N PHE A 85 -14.03 -14.08 3.77
CA PHE A 85 -14.01 -14.19 5.23
C PHE A 85 -12.85 -15.07 5.72
N VAL A 86 -12.68 -16.25 5.14
CA VAL A 86 -11.55 -17.16 5.50
C VAL A 86 -10.23 -16.50 5.17
N SER A 87 -10.08 -15.91 3.98
CA SER A 87 -8.86 -15.21 3.56
C SER A 87 -8.49 -14.09 4.52
N ARG A 88 -9.46 -13.33 5.01
CA ARG A 88 -9.24 -12.27 5.99
C ARG A 88 -8.77 -12.80 7.35
N HIS A 89 -9.38 -13.86 7.83
CA HIS A 89 -9.10 -14.36 9.19
C HIS A 89 -7.86 -15.25 9.27
N VAL A 90 -7.47 -15.89 8.16
CA VAL A 90 -6.32 -16.81 8.12
C VAL A 90 -5.19 -16.19 7.29
N LEU A 91 -5.41 -16.01 5.98
CA LEU A 91 -4.36 -15.59 5.06
C LEU A 91 -3.83 -14.19 5.36
N LEU A 92 -4.71 -13.20 5.55
CA LEU A 92 -4.28 -11.85 5.88
C LEU A 92 -3.48 -11.81 7.18
N ARG A 93 -3.93 -12.52 8.23
CA ARG A 93 -3.20 -12.55 9.51
C ARG A 93 -1.82 -13.20 9.36
N LEU A 94 -1.75 -14.27 8.59
CA LEU A 94 -0.47 -14.93 8.27
C LEU A 94 0.45 -13.98 7.49
N MET A 95 -0.06 -13.32 6.46
CA MET A 95 0.70 -12.33 5.67
C MET A 95 1.21 -11.17 6.54
N LEU A 96 0.37 -10.64 7.44
CA LEU A 96 0.77 -9.57 8.37
C LEU A 96 1.80 -10.03 9.40
N ALA A 97 1.79 -11.31 9.78
CA ALA A 97 2.75 -11.88 10.73
C ALA A 97 4.09 -12.23 10.07
N THR A 98 4.07 -12.78 8.85
CA THR A 98 5.27 -13.26 8.14
C THR A 98 5.86 -12.25 7.18
N GLY A 99 5.09 -11.22 6.77
CA GLY A 99 5.46 -10.28 5.71
C GLY A 99 5.49 -10.91 4.31
N THR A 100 4.98 -12.13 4.15
CA THR A 100 5.02 -12.88 2.89
C THR A 100 3.72 -12.71 2.12
N PHE A 101 3.81 -12.30 0.87
CA PHE A 101 2.67 -12.18 -0.05
C PHE A 101 2.74 -13.24 -1.14
N PRO A 102 1.60 -13.74 -1.65
CA PRO A 102 1.58 -14.60 -2.83
C PRO A 102 2.24 -13.90 -4.02
N ARG A 103 3.25 -14.54 -4.62
CA ARG A 103 4.07 -13.92 -5.67
C ARG A 103 3.33 -13.66 -6.98
N GLU A 104 2.23 -14.37 -7.22
CA GLU A 104 1.52 -14.38 -8.50
C GLU A 104 0.09 -13.81 -8.40
N ALA A 105 -0.28 -13.19 -7.29
CA ALA A 105 -1.58 -12.57 -7.18
C ALA A 105 -1.65 -11.34 -8.12
N PRO A 106 -2.56 -11.33 -9.12
CA PRO A 106 -2.66 -10.20 -10.02
C PRO A 106 -3.15 -8.97 -9.25
N ALA A 107 -2.54 -7.82 -9.52
CA ALA A 107 -2.98 -6.57 -8.93
C ALA A 107 -4.45 -6.28 -9.30
N PRO A 108 -5.28 -5.87 -8.34
CA PRO A 108 -6.62 -5.38 -8.60
C PRO A 108 -6.59 -4.23 -9.61
N ARG A 109 -7.67 -4.12 -10.41
CA ARG A 109 -7.78 -3.13 -11.48
C ARG A 109 -7.59 -1.69 -10.95
N GLU A 110 -8.13 -1.43 -9.77
CA GLU A 110 -8.19 -0.11 -9.13
C GLU A 110 -6.82 0.46 -8.76
N VAL A 111 -5.82 -0.41 -8.63
CA VAL A 111 -4.45 -0.02 -8.28
C VAL A 111 -3.42 -0.50 -9.32
N ARG A 112 -3.90 -0.95 -10.49
CA ARG A 112 -3.00 -1.32 -11.59
C ARG A 112 -2.45 -0.05 -12.22
N PRO A 113 -1.11 0.14 -12.25
CA PRO A 113 -0.52 1.34 -12.82
C PRO A 113 -0.76 1.38 -14.34
N ASP A 114 -0.99 2.59 -14.86
CA ASP A 114 -0.85 2.82 -16.28
C ASP A 114 0.64 2.76 -16.63
N LEU A 115 0.99 1.83 -17.52
CA LEU A 115 2.39 1.62 -17.88
C LEU A 115 2.93 2.75 -18.74
N GLN A 116 2.07 3.44 -19.50
CA GLN A 116 2.46 4.58 -20.30
C GLN A 116 2.80 5.79 -19.40
N ASP A 117 1.97 6.07 -18.41
CA ASP A 117 2.25 7.10 -17.41
C ASP A 117 3.56 6.80 -16.68
N ALA A 118 3.81 5.52 -16.34
CA ALA A 118 5.01 5.13 -15.63
C ALA A 118 6.32 5.42 -16.39
N THR A 119 6.29 5.51 -17.74
CA THR A 119 7.48 5.79 -18.56
C THR A 119 8.00 7.23 -18.43
N THR A 120 7.16 8.16 -18.02
CA THR A 120 7.48 9.59 -17.91
C THR A 120 7.83 10.03 -16.49
N LEU A 121 7.57 9.18 -15.49
CA LEU A 121 7.75 9.51 -14.08
C LEU A 121 9.24 9.58 -13.70
N ARG A 122 9.60 10.63 -12.98
CA ARG A 122 10.91 10.75 -12.33
C ARG A 122 10.85 10.17 -10.92
N VAL A 123 11.98 9.70 -10.42
CA VAL A 123 12.08 9.15 -9.05
C VAL A 123 11.57 10.14 -8.01
N GLU A 124 12.01 11.41 -8.11
CA GLU A 124 11.66 12.46 -7.16
C GLU A 124 10.16 12.76 -7.14
N ASP A 125 9.51 12.76 -8.31
CA ASP A 125 8.08 13.01 -8.42
C ASP A 125 7.27 11.90 -7.74
N VAL A 126 7.69 10.65 -7.95
CA VAL A 126 7.06 9.49 -7.31
C VAL A 126 7.33 9.47 -5.80
N VAL A 127 8.54 9.80 -5.37
CA VAL A 127 8.86 9.93 -3.93
C VAL A 127 8.01 11.01 -3.26
N ALA A 128 7.84 12.16 -3.92
CA ALA A 128 6.96 13.22 -3.41
C ALA A 128 5.49 12.80 -3.38
N ARG A 129 5.01 12.09 -4.42
CA ARG A 129 3.65 11.53 -4.48
C ARG A 129 3.42 10.51 -3.37
N LEU A 130 4.35 9.59 -3.18
CA LEU A 130 4.29 8.59 -2.11
C LEU A 130 4.19 9.25 -0.74
N HIS A 131 5.03 10.25 -0.47
CA HIS A 131 5.01 10.97 0.79
C HIS A 131 3.64 11.59 1.06
N ARG A 132 3.06 12.28 0.08
CA ARG A 132 1.71 12.86 0.20
C ARG A 132 0.65 11.79 0.36
N ALA A 133 0.65 10.75 -0.48
CA ALA A 133 -0.36 9.70 -0.47
C ALA A 133 -0.34 8.89 0.84
N SER A 134 0.85 8.56 1.36
CA SER A 134 0.98 7.80 2.61
C SER A 134 0.58 8.61 3.83
N ALA A 135 0.95 9.90 3.90
CA ALA A 135 0.54 10.81 4.96
C ALA A 135 -0.98 11.05 4.94
N ASP A 136 -1.57 11.25 3.75
CA ASP A 136 -3.00 11.43 3.57
C ASP A 136 -3.80 10.19 3.96
N ALA A 137 -3.32 8.99 3.58
CA ALA A 137 -3.95 7.74 3.97
C ALA A 137 -3.90 7.53 5.50
N LEU A 138 -2.76 7.79 6.13
CA LEU A 138 -2.63 7.70 7.58
C LEU A 138 -3.60 8.66 8.28
N ALA A 139 -3.67 9.91 7.83
CA ALA A 139 -4.58 10.92 8.37
C ALA A 139 -6.05 10.48 8.22
N ALA A 140 -6.46 10.04 7.02
CA ALA A 140 -7.82 9.59 6.75
C ALA A 140 -8.22 8.37 7.59
N LEU A 141 -7.30 7.39 7.73
CA LEU A 141 -7.56 6.17 8.52
C LEU A 141 -7.62 6.42 10.03
N ARG A 142 -7.07 7.54 10.53
CA ARG A 142 -7.11 7.93 11.94
C ARG A 142 -8.42 8.59 12.35
N GLU A 143 -9.20 9.06 11.38
CA GLU A 143 -10.46 9.74 11.68
C GLU A 143 -11.42 8.80 12.42
N PRO A 144 -12.15 9.29 13.46
CA PRO A 144 -13.08 8.46 14.23
C PRO A 144 -14.20 7.84 13.39
N ASN A 145 -14.54 8.51 12.29
CA ASN A 145 -15.57 8.11 11.33
C ASN A 145 -15.00 7.47 10.05
N ALA A 146 -13.70 7.09 10.08
CA ALA A 146 -13.09 6.44 8.93
C ALA A 146 -13.85 5.18 8.50
N MET A 147 -14.20 5.13 7.23
CA MET A 147 -14.96 4.03 6.65
C MET A 147 -14.08 2.80 6.43
N PRO A 148 -14.64 1.58 6.54
CA PRO A 148 -13.91 0.36 6.21
C PRO A 148 -13.53 0.28 4.73
N PHE A 149 -12.35 -0.28 4.46
CA PHE A 149 -11.86 -0.54 3.11
C PHE A 149 -12.29 -1.92 2.61
N THR A 150 -12.84 -2.02 1.40
CA THR A 150 -13.08 -3.31 0.75
C THR A 150 -11.87 -3.71 -0.09
N HIS A 151 -11.19 -4.79 0.29
CA HIS A 151 -10.09 -5.38 -0.47
C HIS A 151 -10.61 -6.51 -1.37
N ALA A 152 -10.08 -6.61 -2.59
CA ALA A 152 -10.57 -7.54 -3.62
C ALA A 152 -10.61 -9.02 -3.16
N TYR A 153 -9.66 -9.44 -2.31
CA TYR A 153 -9.53 -10.82 -1.85
C TYR A 153 -9.85 -11.04 -0.37
N PHE A 154 -9.73 -10.00 0.46
CA PHE A 154 -9.93 -10.11 1.91
C PHE A 154 -11.28 -9.56 2.38
N GLY A 155 -12.07 -8.98 1.47
CA GLY A 155 -13.32 -8.33 1.84
C GLY A 155 -13.11 -7.08 2.68
N THR A 156 -14.01 -6.82 3.60
CA THR A 156 -14.03 -5.58 4.39
C THR A 156 -12.98 -5.58 5.49
N LEU A 157 -12.11 -4.58 5.50
CA LEU A 157 -11.05 -4.35 6.48
C LEU A 157 -11.35 -3.09 7.29
N SER A 158 -11.15 -3.16 8.61
CA SER A 158 -11.20 -1.96 9.45
C SER A 158 -10.04 -1.01 9.11
N PRO A 159 -10.11 0.29 9.47
CA PRO A 159 -9.02 1.24 9.27
C PRO A 159 -7.66 0.75 9.80
N TYR A 160 -7.64 0.10 10.97
CA TYR A 160 -6.44 -0.50 11.54
C TYR A 160 -5.84 -1.60 10.63
N TYR A 161 -6.66 -2.53 10.15
CA TYR A 161 -6.17 -3.59 9.26
C TYR A 161 -5.81 -3.06 7.87
N THR A 162 -6.44 -1.99 7.41
CA THR A 162 -6.07 -1.28 6.18
C THR A 162 -4.67 -0.70 6.29
N LEU A 163 -4.36 0.02 7.38
CA LEU A 163 -3.02 0.57 7.62
C LEU A 163 -1.97 -0.54 7.68
N ARG A 164 -2.24 -1.63 8.43
CA ARG A 164 -1.35 -2.79 8.52
C ARG A 164 -1.10 -3.45 7.16
N LEU A 165 -2.15 -3.57 6.33
CA LEU A 165 -2.01 -4.14 4.98
C LEU A 165 -1.19 -3.23 4.08
N LEU A 166 -1.41 -1.92 4.07
CA LEU A 166 -0.62 -0.96 3.30
C LEU A 166 0.86 -1.01 3.70
N SER A 167 1.17 -1.09 4.99
CA SER A 167 2.54 -1.21 5.49
C SER A 167 3.20 -2.52 5.03
N ALA A 168 2.50 -3.66 5.19
CA ALA A 168 3.01 -4.96 4.77
C ALA A 168 3.18 -5.04 3.24
N HIS A 169 2.26 -4.46 2.47
CA HIS A 169 2.32 -4.36 1.01
C HIS A 169 3.53 -3.53 0.54
N THR A 170 3.75 -2.37 1.17
CA THR A 170 4.92 -1.53 0.88
C THR A 170 6.22 -2.26 1.19
N ARG A 171 6.32 -2.94 2.34
CA ARG A 171 7.48 -3.77 2.70
C ARG A 171 7.74 -4.88 1.67
N HIS A 172 6.71 -5.58 1.21
CA HIS A 172 6.82 -6.61 0.19
C HIS A 172 7.44 -6.05 -1.10
N HIS A 173 6.98 -4.90 -1.55
CA HIS A 173 7.52 -4.27 -2.75
C HIS A 173 8.93 -3.70 -2.54
N THR A 174 9.26 -3.20 -1.36
CA THR A 174 10.64 -2.82 -1.00
C THR A 174 11.60 -3.99 -1.17
N GLN A 175 11.27 -5.15 -0.59
CA GLN A 175 12.10 -6.36 -0.70
C GLN A 175 12.29 -6.79 -2.16
N GLY A 176 11.24 -6.70 -2.99
CA GLY A 176 11.31 -6.99 -4.41
C GLY A 176 12.22 -6.03 -5.18
N LEU A 177 12.24 -4.75 -4.81
CA LEU A 177 13.13 -3.74 -5.41
C LEU A 177 14.58 -3.88 -4.91
N ASP A 178 14.78 -4.11 -3.61
CA ASP A 178 16.12 -4.36 -3.05
C ASP A 178 16.78 -5.56 -3.75
N ALA A 179 16.04 -6.66 -3.97
CA ALA A 179 16.55 -7.81 -4.70
C ALA A 179 16.97 -7.47 -6.15
N ARG A 180 16.28 -6.54 -6.81
CA ARG A 180 16.65 -6.08 -8.17
C ARG A 180 17.91 -5.23 -8.18
N LEU A 181 18.16 -4.46 -7.11
CA LEU A 181 19.38 -3.66 -6.97
C LEU A 181 20.60 -4.57 -6.76
N LEU A 182 20.48 -5.61 -5.92
CA LEU A 182 21.54 -6.57 -5.64
C LEU A 182 21.96 -7.44 -6.84
N LEU A 183 21.02 -7.74 -7.75
CA LEU A 183 21.32 -8.54 -8.97
C LEU A 183 22.05 -7.73 -10.04
N ARG A 184 22.37 -6.45 -9.80
CA ARG A 184 22.96 -5.51 -10.75
C ARG A 184 24.25 -4.85 -10.26
N SER A 185 24.64 -5.12 -9.03
CA SER A 185 25.96 -4.80 -8.47
C SER A 185 26.95 -5.93 -8.78
#